data_10201d745990626bd686b83c96419ba4
#
_entry.id   10201d745990626bd686b83c96419ba4
#
_cell.length_a   1.000
_cell.length_b   1.000
_cell.length_c   1.000
_cell.angle_alpha   90.00
_cell.angle_beta   90.00
_cell.angle_gamma   90.00
#
_symmetry.space_group_name_H-M   'P 1'
#
loop_
_entity.id
_entity.type
_entity.pdbx_description
1 polymer ?
#
loop_
_entity_poly.entity_id
_entity_poly.type
_entity_poly.pdbx_seq_one_letter_code
_entity_poly.pdbx_strand_id
1 'polypeptide(L)'
;AIIATGGYGKVYQSATSAHTCTGDGNAMVLRAGLPLQDMEFVQFHPTGIYGVGCLITEGARGEGGFLVNGKGERFMERYAPNAKDLASRDVVSRSMEMEINEGRGVGKDKDHISLHLDHLDKKVLNERLPGITEAAKTFANVDINKQPIPVVPTVHYNICLLYTSDAADDTPCVDLGG
;
A
#
# COMPACT_ATOMS: atom_id res chain seq x y z
N ALA A 1 -25.52 -2.64 -19.98
CA ALA A 1 -24.65 -3.71 -19.42
C ALA A 1 -24.06 -3.21 -18.11
N ILE A 2 -23.83 -4.09 -17.17
CA ILE A 2 -23.15 -3.79 -15.91
C ILE A 2 -21.79 -4.47 -15.96
N ILE A 3 -20.72 -3.69 -15.72
CA ILE A 3 -19.34 -4.18 -15.66
C ILE A 3 -18.88 -4.08 -14.20
N ALA A 4 -18.62 -5.21 -13.57
CA ALA A 4 -18.22 -5.32 -12.17
C ALA A 4 -17.08 -6.35 -12.02
N THR A 5 -16.02 -6.18 -12.84
CA THR A 5 -14.94 -7.15 -13.01
C THR A 5 -13.75 -6.91 -12.06
N GLY A 6 -13.84 -5.94 -11.15
CA GLY A 6 -12.74 -5.53 -10.31
C GLY A 6 -11.68 -4.69 -11.05
N GLY A 7 -10.57 -4.42 -10.39
CA GLY A 7 -9.50 -3.59 -10.91
C GLY A 7 -8.48 -4.35 -11.77
N TYR A 8 -7.35 -3.68 -12.03
CA TYR A 8 -6.23 -4.23 -12.81
C TYR A 8 -4.90 -4.24 -12.01
N GLY A 9 -4.97 -4.23 -10.68
CA GLY A 9 -3.77 -4.15 -9.84
C GLY A 9 -2.72 -5.23 -10.10
N LYS A 10 -3.13 -6.39 -10.62
CA LYS A 10 -2.21 -7.51 -10.92
C LYS A 10 -1.44 -7.38 -12.24
N VAL A 11 -1.59 -6.29 -12.97
CA VAL A 11 -0.64 -5.92 -14.04
C VAL A 11 0.69 -5.41 -13.47
N TYR A 12 0.70 -5.02 -12.20
CA TYR A 12 1.89 -4.59 -11.49
C TYR A 12 2.51 -5.76 -10.70
N GLN A 13 3.82 -5.76 -10.57
CA GLN A 13 4.56 -6.81 -9.88
C GLN A 13 4.20 -6.89 -8.39
N SER A 14 4.09 -5.74 -7.71
CA SER A 14 3.66 -5.65 -6.32
C SER A 14 2.28 -4.99 -6.23
N ALA A 15 1.28 -5.75 -5.81
CA ALA A 15 -0.09 -5.28 -5.67
C ALA A 15 -0.79 -6.01 -4.52
N THR A 16 -1.61 -5.27 -3.76
CA THR A 16 -2.44 -5.83 -2.69
C THR A 16 -3.69 -6.54 -3.22
N SER A 17 -3.99 -6.36 -4.51
CA SER A 17 -5.17 -6.90 -5.16
C SER A 17 -5.14 -8.42 -5.27
N ALA A 18 -6.31 -9.04 -5.29
CA ALA A 18 -6.46 -10.46 -5.60
C ALA A 18 -5.91 -10.80 -7.01
N HIS A 19 -5.47 -12.05 -7.20
CA HIS A 19 -4.94 -12.52 -8.49
C HIS A 19 -5.92 -12.39 -9.66
N THR A 20 -7.22 -12.29 -9.39
CA THR A 20 -8.28 -12.08 -10.36
C THR A 20 -8.40 -10.64 -10.86
N CYS A 21 -7.69 -9.69 -10.26
CA CYS A 21 -7.71 -8.27 -10.68
C CYS A 21 -6.77 -8.03 -11.86
N THR A 22 -7.12 -8.57 -13.00
CA THR A 22 -6.31 -8.64 -14.23
C THR A 22 -6.66 -7.59 -15.30
N GLY A 23 -7.69 -6.75 -15.03
CA GLY A 23 -8.13 -5.68 -15.95
C GLY A 23 -9.01 -6.16 -17.10
N ASP A 24 -9.67 -7.31 -16.98
CA ASP A 24 -10.48 -7.89 -18.05
C ASP A 24 -11.63 -6.97 -18.49
N GLY A 25 -12.29 -6.29 -17.54
CA GLY A 25 -13.35 -5.33 -17.83
C GLY A 25 -12.84 -4.15 -18.66
N ASN A 26 -11.72 -3.56 -18.25
CA ASN A 26 -11.07 -2.47 -18.98
C ASN A 26 -10.68 -2.91 -20.41
N ALA A 27 -10.13 -4.11 -20.54
CA ALA A 27 -9.76 -4.67 -21.82
C ALA A 27 -10.98 -4.93 -22.73
N MET A 28 -12.11 -5.39 -22.18
CA MET A 28 -13.36 -5.57 -22.96
C MET A 28 -13.89 -4.23 -23.46
N VAL A 29 -13.91 -3.20 -22.61
CA VAL A 29 -14.34 -1.85 -22.95
C VAL A 29 -13.47 -1.28 -24.07
N LEU A 30 -12.15 -1.37 -23.94
CA LEU A 30 -11.21 -0.89 -24.94
C LEU A 30 -11.38 -1.62 -26.29
N ARG A 31 -11.54 -2.94 -26.28
CA ARG A 31 -11.79 -3.73 -27.50
C ARG A 31 -13.13 -3.40 -28.16
N ALA A 32 -14.11 -2.94 -27.38
CA ALA A 32 -15.38 -2.44 -27.90
C ALA A 32 -15.28 -1.03 -28.52
N GLY A 33 -14.10 -0.41 -28.50
CA GLY A 33 -13.88 0.94 -29.04
C GLY A 33 -14.38 2.06 -28.14
N LEU A 34 -14.64 1.75 -26.85
CA LEU A 34 -15.06 2.75 -25.87
C LEU A 34 -13.82 3.34 -25.15
N PRO A 35 -13.85 4.63 -24.83
CA PRO A 35 -12.72 5.28 -24.15
C PRO A 35 -12.60 4.85 -22.69
N LEU A 36 -11.35 4.76 -22.23
CA LEU A 36 -10.98 4.67 -20.82
C LEU A 36 -10.36 6.00 -20.40
N GLN A 37 -10.59 6.41 -19.15
CA GLN A 37 -10.08 7.67 -18.61
C GLN A 37 -9.35 7.42 -17.30
N ASP A 38 -8.38 8.30 -16.99
CA ASP A 38 -7.67 8.36 -15.73
C ASP A 38 -6.93 7.07 -15.35
N MET A 39 -6.46 6.34 -16.36
CA MET A 39 -5.76 5.05 -16.17
C MET A 39 -4.44 5.18 -15.40
N GLU A 40 -3.85 6.38 -15.40
CA GLU A 40 -2.64 6.71 -14.65
C GLU A 40 -2.87 6.92 -13.15
N PHE A 41 -4.11 7.13 -12.72
CA PHE A 41 -4.41 7.34 -11.31
C PHE A 41 -4.44 6.03 -10.54
N VAL A 42 -3.28 5.68 -10.02
CA VAL A 42 -3.07 4.48 -9.20
C VAL A 42 -2.62 4.92 -7.81
N GLN A 43 -3.35 4.49 -6.78
CA GLN A 43 -2.95 4.71 -5.40
C GLN A 43 -2.01 3.60 -4.94
N PHE A 44 -0.87 4.00 -4.36
CA PHE A 44 0.03 3.08 -3.68
C PHE A 44 -0.27 3.06 -2.18
N HIS A 45 -0.31 1.86 -1.60
CA HIS A 45 -0.30 1.71 -0.15
C HIS A 45 1.16 1.60 0.32
N PRO A 46 1.57 2.37 1.35
CA PRO A 46 2.98 2.39 1.78
C PRO A 46 3.46 1.06 2.35
N THR A 47 2.58 0.28 2.97
CA THR A 47 2.96 -0.91 3.74
C THR A 47 2.46 -2.21 3.12
N GLY A 48 2.86 -2.50 1.89
CA GLY A 48 2.83 -3.85 1.34
C GLY A 48 4.04 -4.65 1.82
N ILE A 49 3.87 -5.91 2.19
CA ILE A 49 4.99 -6.80 2.56
C ILE A 49 5.92 -6.97 1.35
N TYR A 50 7.21 -6.67 1.55
CA TYR A 50 8.22 -6.78 0.53
C TYR A 50 8.28 -8.19 -0.08
N GLY A 51 8.36 -8.25 -1.39
CA GLY A 51 8.42 -9.50 -2.17
C GLY A 51 7.08 -10.22 -2.38
N VAL A 52 6.03 -9.87 -1.62
CA VAL A 52 4.72 -10.55 -1.67
C VAL A 52 3.59 -9.59 -2.04
N GLY A 53 3.66 -8.34 -1.63
CA GLY A 53 2.63 -7.33 -1.83
C GLY A 53 1.41 -7.49 -0.91
N CYS A 54 1.43 -8.40 0.06
CA CYS A 54 0.35 -8.53 1.03
C CYS A 54 0.23 -7.28 1.89
N LEU A 55 -1.00 -6.81 2.09
CA LEU A 55 -1.28 -5.55 2.78
C LEU A 55 -1.03 -5.66 4.29
N ILE A 56 -0.23 -4.76 4.83
CA ILE A 56 -0.25 -4.39 6.24
C ILE A 56 -1.10 -3.13 6.38
N THR A 57 -2.24 -3.26 7.05
CA THR A 57 -3.21 -2.17 7.18
C THR A 57 -2.60 -0.91 7.81
N GLU A 58 -3.15 0.25 7.45
CA GLU A 58 -2.79 1.54 8.04
C GLU A 58 -2.96 1.58 9.55
N GLY A 59 -3.88 0.78 10.10
CA GLY A 59 -4.06 0.59 11.54
C GLY A 59 -2.77 0.23 12.28
N ALA A 60 -1.81 -0.44 11.63
CA ALA A 60 -0.50 -0.71 12.22
C ALA A 60 0.25 0.58 12.62
N ARG A 61 0.22 1.59 11.74
CA ARG A 61 0.79 2.91 12.02
C ARG A 61 -0.08 3.71 12.98
N GLY A 62 -1.41 3.56 12.90
CA GLY A 62 -2.36 4.16 13.83
C GLY A 62 -2.19 3.69 15.27
N GLU A 63 -1.80 2.43 15.49
CA GLU A 63 -1.47 1.89 16.83
C GLU A 63 -0.06 2.24 17.31
N GLY A 64 0.68 3.04 16.55
CA GLY A 64 2.01 3.54 16.93
C GLY A 64 3.18 2.92 16.16
N GLY A 65 2.92 2.14 15.12
CA GLY A 65 3.97 1.66 14.23
C GLY A 65 4.65 2.80 13.47
N PHE A 66 5.94 2.68 13.19
CA PHE A 66 6.72 3.70 12.49
C PHE A 66 7.68 3.08 11.47
N LEU A 67 8.04 3.90 10.47
CA LEU A 67 8.89 3.52 9.36
C LEU A 67 10.34 3.98 9.61
N VAL A 68 11.29 3.08 9.32
CA VAL A 68 12.73 3.33 9.50
C VAL A 68 13.48 2.93 8.23
N ASN A 69 14.39 3.79 7.78
CA ASN A 69 15.28 3.53 6.66
C ASN A 69 16.51 2.69 7.05
N GLY A 70 17.36 2.36 6.08
CA GLY A 70 18.57 1.57 6.30
C GLY A 70 19.66 2.22 7.16
N LYS A 71 19.50 3.52 7.49
CA LYS A 71 20.37 4.24 8.43
C LYS A 71 19.84 4.27 9.87
N GLY A 72 18.68 3.66 10.10
CA GLY A 72 18.01 3.69 11.40
C GLY A 72 17.24 5.00 11.68
N GLU A 73 16.94 5.80 10.65
CA GLU A 73 16.26 7.08 10.78
C GLU A 73 14.76 6.92 10.61
N ARG A 74 13.97 7.56 11.46
CA ARG A 74 12.52 7.76 11.27
C ARG A 74 12.30 8.89 10.27
N PHE A 75 12.51 8.61 9.00
CA PHE A 75 12.59 9.59 7.92
C PHE A 75 11.29 10.39 7.71
N MET A 76 10.14 9.88 8.11
CA MET A 76 8.86 10.60 7.99
C MET A 76 8.83 11.91 8.80
N GLU A 77 9.65 12.03 9.85
CA GLU A 77 9.80 13.29 10.58
C GLU A 77 10.38 14.43 9.73
N ARG A 78 11.14 14.08 8.69
CA ARG A 78 11.69 15.04 7.70
C ARG A 78 10.68 15.42 6.63
N TYR A 79 9.92 14.45 6.12
CA TYR A 79 8.99 14.66 5.00
C TYR A 79 7.61 15.20 5.43
N ALA A 80 7.16 14.82 6.60
CA ALA A 80 5.87 15.22 7.17
C ALA A 80 5.97 15.50 8.67
N PRO A 81 6.60 16.62 9.11
CA PRO A 81 6.93 16.86 10.51
C PRO A 81 5.73 16.79 11.49
N ASN A 82 4.54 17.17 11.02
CA ASN A 82 3.33 17.19 11.84
C ASN A 82 2.65 15.83 11.92
N ALA A 83 2.35 15.21 10.77
CA ALA A 83 1.61 13.95 10.70
C ALA A 83 2.52 12.72 10.79
N LYS A 84 3.80 12.87 10.47
CA LYS A 84 4.82 11.80 10.51
C LYS A 84 4.34 10.55 9.73
N ASP A 85 4.38 9.40 10.37
CA ASP A 85 3.96 8.12 9.81
C ASP A 85 2.44 8.03 9.54
N LEU A 86 1.65 8.98 10.04
CA LEU A 86 0.20 9.11 9.81
C LEU A 86 -0.14 10.10 8.69
N ALA A 87 0.83 10.56 7.92
CA ALA A 87 0.58 11.35 6.71
C ALA A 87 -0.19 10.51 5.68
N SER A 88 -0.80 11.20 4.70
CA SER A 88 -1.56 10.54 3.64
C SER A 88 -0.73 9.47 2.90
N ARG A 89 -1.38 8.45 2.38
CA ARG A 89 -0.74 7.28 1.75
C ARG A 89 0.23 7.67 0.65
N ASP A 90 -0.12 8.66 -0.16
CA ASP A 90 0.72 9.14 -1.26
C ASP A 90 1.98 9.86 -0.76
N VAL A 91 1.88 10.65 0.31
CA VAL A 91 3.04 11.30 0.93
C VAL A 91 3.98 10.26 1.52
N VAL A 92 3.46 9.29 2.28
CA VAL A 92 4.29 8.23 2.86
C VAL A 92 4.94 7.38 1.78
N SER A 93 4.17 6.94 0.76
CA SER A 93 4.69 6.09 -0.33
C SER A 93 5.78 6.80 -1.12
N ARG A 94 5.60 8.07 -1.47
CA ARG A 94 6.62 8.86 -2.17
C ARG A 94 7.86 9.08 -1.32
N SER A 95 7.69 9.32 -0.02
CA SER A 95 8.83 9.47 0.89
C SER A 95 9.64 8.18 1.00
N MET A 96 8.98 7.03 1.07
CA MET A 96 9.66 5.72 1.05
C MET A 96 10.42 5.50 -0.25
N GLU A 97 9.81 5.82 -1.38
CA GLU A 97 10.44 5.70 -2.70
C GLU A 97 11.68 6.60 -2.82
N MET A 98 11.62 7.82 -2.29
CA MET A 98 12.78 8.71 -2.23
C MET A 98 13.91 8.12 -1.39
N GLU A 99 13.61 7.55 -0.21
CA GLU A 99 14.61 6.89 0.62
C GLU A 99 15.27 5.70 -0.09
N ILE A 100 14.48 4.89 -0.78
CA ILE A 100 14.97 3.74 -1.55
C ILE A 100 15.86 4.20 -2.72
N ASN A 101 15.37 5.13 -3.54
CA ASN A 101 16.08 5.63 -4.73
C ASN A 101 17.40 6.36 -4.39
N GLU A 102 17.45 7.00 -3.23
CA GLU A 102 18.68 7.63 -2.73
C GLU A 102 19.61 6.64 -1.99
N GLY A 103 19.32 5.35 -2.04
CA GLY A 103 20.15 4.28 -1.48
C GLY A 103 20.14 4.20 0.05
N ARG A 104 19.07 4.74 0.68
CA ARG A 104 18.83 4.62 2.12
C ARG A 104 17.82 3.53 2.48
N GLY A 105 17.43 2.70 1.55
CA GLY A 105 16.61 1.53 1.81
C GLY A 105 17.31 0.52 2.73
N VAL A 106 16.54 -0.45 3.22
CA VAL A 106 16.97 -1.55 4.08
C VAL A 106 17.38 -2.76 3.24
N GLY A 107 18.18 -3.65 3.80
CA GLY A 107 18.62 -4.88 3.16
C GLY A 107 19.85 -4.70 2.27
N LYS A 108 20.26 -5.80 1.64
CA LYS A 108 21.43 -5.82 0.77
C LYS A 108 21.24 -4.95 -0.48
N ASP A 109 20.04 -5.02 -1.04
CA ASP A 109 19.70 -4.33 -2.29
C ASP A 109 19.13 -2.93 -2.05
N LYS A 110 18.88 -2.56 -0.77
CA LYS A 110 18.36 -1.25 -0.33
C LYS A 110 17.02 -0.86 -0.97
N ASP A 111 16.16 -1.82 -1.17
CA ASP A 111 14.95 -1.75 -1.98
C ASP A 111 13.65 -1.81 -1.18
N HIS A 112 13.74 -1.77 0.14
CA HIS A 112 12.58 -1.76 1.04
C HIS A 112 12.82 -0.91 2.29
N ILE A 113 11.80 -0.77 3.12
CA ILE A 113 11.79 0.00 4.37
C ILE A 113 11.38 -0.94 5.51
N SER A 114 11.80 -0.66 6.73
CA SER A 114 11.39 -1.40 7.93
C SER A 114 10.19 -0.74 8.60
N LEU A 115 9.11 -1.50 8.79
CA LEU A 115 7.98 -1.11 9.64
C LEU A 115 8.16 -1.72 11.02
N HIS A 116 8.36 -0.89 12.03
CA HIS A 116 8.55 -1.28 13.41
C HIS A 116 7.23 -1.35 14.17
N LEU A 117 6.95 -2.51 14.73
CA LEU A 117 5.86 -2.80 15.67
C LEU A 117 6.39 -3.49 16.94
N ASP A 118 7.65 -3.87 16.94
CA ASP A 118 8.34 -4.65 17.98
C ASP A 118 8.47 -3.92 19.33
N HIS A 119 8.22 -2.61 19.34
CA HIS A 119 8.16 -1.79 20.57
C HIS A 119 6.77 -1.77 21.23
N LEU A 120 5.74 -2.24 20.53
CA LEU A 120 4.37 -2.25 21.03
C LEU A 120 4.15 -3.41 22.03
N ASP A 121 3.23 -3.20 22.97
CA ASP A 121 2.84 -4.25 23.90
C ASP A 121 2.21 -5.43 23.15
N LYS A 122 2.59 -6.65 23.50
CA LYS A 122 2.03 -7.88 22.92
C LYS A 122 0.52 -7.95 23.01
N LYS A 123 -0.08 -7.34 24.04
CA LYS A 123 -1.52 -7.25 24.19
C LYS A 123 -2.15 -6.42 23.06
N VAL A 124 -1.55 -5.28 22.72
CA VAL A 124 -2.00 -4.43 21.60
C VAL A 124 -1.87 -5.17 20.29
N LEU A 125 -0.75 -5.84 20.05
CA LEU A 125 -0.54 -6.63 18.83
C LEU A 125 -1.57 -7.75 18.67
N ASN A 126 -1.88 -8.48 19.74
CA ASN A 126 -2.80 -9.61 19.69
C ASN A 126 -4.26 -9.19 19.62
N GLU A 127 -4.67 -8.12 20.33
CA GLU A 127 -6.07 -7.70 20.41
C GLU A 127 -6.48 -6.77 19.27
N ARG A 128 -5.58 -5.87 18.85
CA ARG A 128 -5.89 -4.84 17.85
C ARG A 128 -5.35 -5.15 16.46
N LEU A 129 -4.29 -5.94 16.36
CA LEU A 129 -3.60 -6.25 15.11
C LEU A 129 -3.42 -7.76 14.86
N PRO A 130 -4.40 -8.63 15.20
CA PRO A 130 -4.22 -10.09 15.12
C PRO A 130 -3.91 -10.56 13.69
N GLY A 131 -4.57 -9.99 12.68
CA GLY A 131 -4.35 -10.33 11.27
C GLY A 131 -2.96 -9.94 10.75
N ILE A 132 -2.35 -8.89 11.34
CA ILE A 132 -1.00 -8.45 10.96
C ILE A 132 0.03 -9.43 11.49
N THR A 133 -0.13 -9.92 12.72
CA THR A 133 0.75 -10.92 13.32
C THR A 133 0.81 -12.18 12.46
N GLU A 134 -0.35 -12.66 12.03
CA GLU A 134 -0.46 -13.83 11.16
C GLU A 134 0.12 -13.57 9.76
N ALA A 135 -0.22 -12.44 9.16
CA ALA A 135 0.27 -12.07 7.84
C ALA A 135 1.80 -11.92 7.81
N ALA A 136 2.39 -11.22 8.77
CA ALA A 136 3.84 -11.05 8.86
C ALA A 136 4.57 -12.39 9.05
N LYS A 137 4.03 -13.28 9.89
CA LYS A 137 4.57 -14.61 10.09
C LYS A 137 4.48 -15.47 8.84
N THR A 138 3.32 -15.47 8.18
CA THR A 138 3.05 -16.35 7.03
C THR A 138 3.78 -15.89 5.78
N PHE A 139 3.77 -14.59 5.50
CA PHE A 139 4.25 -14.04 4.23
C PHE A 139 5.66 -13.44 4.28
N ALA A 140 6.08 -12.94 5.43
CA ALA A 140 7.42 -12.38 5.61
C ALA A 140 8.34 -13.27 6.48
N ASN A 141 7.80 -14.31 7.10
CA ASN A 141 8.50 -15.14 8.10
C ASN A 141 9.06 -14.31 9.27
N VAL A 142 8.31 -13.28 9.68
CA VAL A 142 8.70 -12.29 10.69
C VAL A 142 7.88 -12.49 11.97
N ASP A 143 8.57 -12.55 13.12
CA ASP A 143 7.95 -12.40 14.44
C ASP A 143 7.93 -10.91 14.79
N ILE A 144 6.77 -10.26 14.64
CA ILE A 144 6.60 -8.82 14.84
C ILE A 144 6.88 -8.35 16.26
N ASN A 145 6.98 -9.27 17.23
CA ASN A 145 7.37 -8.96 18.60
C ASN A 145 8.89 -8.78 18.78
N LYS A 146 9.68 -9.12 17.75
CA LYS A 146 11.14 -9.18 17.86
C LYS A 146 11.87 -8.43 16.76
N GLN A 147 11.23 -8.23 15.63
CA GLN A 147 11.86 -7.66 14.45
C GLN A 147 10.87 -6.92 13.57
N PRO A 148 11.31 -5.90 12.82
CA PRO A 148 10.46 -5.13 11.94
C PRO A 148 9.97 -5.94 10.73
N ILE A 149 8.86 -5.51 10.13
CA ILE A 149 8.33 -6.05 8.89
C ILE A 149 8.98 -5.33 7.72
N PRO A 150 9.57 -6.03 6.73
CA PRO A 150 10.02 -5.40 5.50
C PRO A 150 8.82 -4.99 4.65
N VAL A 151 8.73 -3.71 4.29
CA VAL A 151 7.61 -3.14 3.53
C VAL A 151 8.08 -2.29 2.36
N VAL A 152 7.25 -2.21 1.32
CA VAL A 152 7.49 -1.40 0.13
C VAL A 152 6.18 -0.79 -0.37
N PRO A 153 6.21 0.41 -0.98
CA PRO A 153 5.03 0.95 -1.64
C PRO A 153 4.48 -0.04 -2.67
N THR A 154 3.18 -0.35 -2.53
CA THR A 154 2.54 -1.42 -3.30
C THR A 154 1.24 -0.93 -3.91
N VAL A 155 0.96 -1.25 -5.16
CA VAL A 155 -0.28 -0.86 -5.85
C VAL A 155 -1.50 -1.37 -5.08
N HIS A 156 -2.43 -0.46 -4.77
CA HIS A 156 -3.58 -0.75 -3.92
C HIS A 156 -4.91 -0.47 -4.61
N TYR A 157 -5.13 0.75 -5.09
CA TYR A 157 -6.34 1.12 -5.83
C TYR A 157 -6.02 1.60 -7.22
N ASN A 158 -6.88 1.21 -8.16
CA ASN A 158 -6.92 1.76 -9.51
C ASN A 158 -8.10 2.73 -9.55
N ILE A 159 -7.81 4.01 -9.73
CA ILE A 159 -8.79 5.10 -9.73
C ILE A 159 -9.01 5.51 -11.18
N CYS A 160 -9.51 4.60 -11.99
CA CYS A 160 -9.82 4.82 -13.39
C CYS A 160 -11.33 4.78 -13.64
N LEU A 161 -11.80 5.57 -14.58
CA LEU A 161 -13.20 5.70 -14.93
C LEU A 161 -13.50 5.18 -16.35
N LEU A 162 -14.67 4.59 -16.50
CA LEU A 162 -15.31 4.40 -17.81
C LEU A 162 -16.05 5.69 -18.15
N TYR A 163 -15.56 6.46 -19.09
CA TYR A 163 -16.05 7.81 -19.43
C TYR A 163 -17.48 7.89 -19.97
N THR A 164 -18.17 6.79 -20.22
CA THR A 164 -19.48 6.80 -20.88
C THR A 164 -20.66 6.42 -20.01
N SER A 165 -20.48 6.29 -18.71
CA SER A 165 -21.56 5.92 -17.78
C SER A 165 -21.62 6.89 -16.62
N ASP A 166 -22.75 7.59 -16.49
CA ASP A 166 -23.09 8.36 -15.28
C ASP A 166 -23.71 7.49 -14.17
N ALA A 167 -23.86 6.21 -14.40
CA ALA A 167 -24.54 5.28 -13.49
C ALA A 167 -23.83 5.05 -12.16
N ALA A 168 -22.64 5.58 -11.96
CA ALA A 168 -21.87 5.46 -10.74
C ALA A 168 -21.17 6.77 -10.34
N ASP A 169 -21.46 7.87 -11.03
CA ASP A 169 -20.82 9.18 -10.79
C ASP A 169 -21.33 9.91 -9.56
N ASP A 170 -22.38 9.40 -8.90
CA ASP A 170 -22.93 9.99 -7.69
C ASP A 170 -22.16 9.65 -6.41
N THR A 171 -21.17 8.80 -6.49
CA THR A 171 -20.22 8.63 -5.39
C THR A 171 -18.95 9.42 -5.72
N PRO A 172 -18.67 10.50 -5.01
CA PRO A 172 -17.37 11.13 -5.12
C PRO A 172 -16.33 10.05 -4.79
N CYS A 173 -15.56 9.67 -5.81
CA CYS A 173 -14.38 8.81 -5.64
C CYS A 173 -13.29 9.53 -4.83
N VAL A 174 -13.67 10.51 -4.09
CA VAL A 174 -12.83 11.42 -3.34
C VAL A 174 -13.25 11.39 -1.88
N ASP A 175 -13.14 10.22 -1.27
CA ASP A 175 -12.79 10.23 0.14
C ASP A 175 -11.26 10.28 0.21
N LEU A 176 -10.75 11.50 0.06
CA LEU A 176 -9.35 11.84 0.28
C LEU A 176 -9.08 12.09 1.76
N GLY A 177 -10.06 11.83 2.59
CA GLY A 177 -9.97 12.03 4.00
C GLY A 177 -10.06 10.70 4.74
N GLY A 178 -8.97 10.22 5.18
CA GLY A 178 -8.91 9.15 6.13
C GLY A 178 -7.52 9.05 6.67
#